data_2013432ad16547432f9f95d36e71da3e
#
_entry.id   2013432ad16547432f9f95d36e71da3e
#
_cell.length_a   1.000
_cell.length_b   1.000
_cell.length_c   1.000
_cell.angle_alpha   90.00
_cell.angle_beta   90.00
_cell.angle_gamma   90.00
#
_symmetry.space_group_name_H-M   'P 1'
#
loop_
_entity.id
_entity.type
_entity.pdbx_description
1 polymer ?
#
loop_
_entity_poly.entity_id
_entity_poly.type
_entity_poly.pdbx_seq_one_letter_code
_entity_poly.pdbx_strand_id
1 'polypeptide(L)'
;VSPSDVEGLAACPLKWFLSRNGGSVPASDAQALGSLIHEIAERAEKEHLRGPALKAAFEERLGGLGYPDTWLGGLASDRARAMIERLDAYLSDCDALGIRADVEQPVRADVDIPVRLLSPELRDRAGARIRAAGLDAVPVTISGRIDRLEHLGGYEQQDEDHPGGNNGVRVMDLKTGQRVPKDVQRHPQLAAYRLALASHGHHVLGGALVLLGKEPSKRSGDGYVLAPPGAALDPSPAALEPADRSGDEPSDGDVSTAAEVSEDYWAEDLVAGAAVAGSGPLLQARTGEHCRTCMVKDSCPVQVEGRRVVS
;
A
#
# COMPACT_ATOMS: atom_id res chain seq x y z
N VAL A 1 -7.01 -10.26 5.77
CA VAL A 1 -7.14 -8.88 5.25
C VAL A 1 -6.33 -8.71 3.98
N SER A 2 -6.82 -7.91 3.03
CA SER A 2 -6.01 -7.44 1.91
C SER A 2 -5.27 -6.15 2.29
N PRO A 3 -4.20 -5.77 1.58
CA PRO A 3 -3.52 -4.49 1.83
C PRO A 3 -4.46 -3.27 1.74
N SER A 4 -5.40 -3.27 0.78
CA SER A 4 -6.43 -2.22 0.69
C SER A 4 -7.45 -2.29 1.84
N ASP A 5 -7.71 -3.47 2.43
CA ASP A 5 -8.52 -3.59 3.63
C ASP A 5 -7.84 -2.95 4.84
N VAL A 6 -6.52 -3.14 4.97
CA VAL A 6 -5.74 -2.51 6.05
C VAL A 6 -5.90 -0.99 5.97
N GLU A 7 -5.78 -0.39 4.78
CA GLU A 7 -6.01 1.05 4.58
C GLU A 7 -7.46 1.45 4.92
N GLY A 8 -8.44 0.72 4.42
CA GLY A 8 -9.85 0.99 4.67
C GLY A 8 -10.24 0.88 6.15
N LEU A 9 -9.78 -0.16 6.83
CA LEU A 9 -10.02 -0.41 8.25
C LEU A 9 -9.28 0.58 9.15
N ALA A 10 -8.06 0.95 8.79
CA ALA A 10 -7.31 2.00 9.50
C ALA A 10 -8.03 3.35 9.41
N ALA A 11 -8.57 3.69 8.24
CA ALA A 11 -9.30 4.94 8.03
C ALA A 11 -10.66 4.93 8.77
N CYS A 12 -11.53 3.95 8.50
CA CYS A 12 -12.84 3.84 9.11
C CYS A 12 -13.43 2.42 8.95
N PRO A 13 -13.45 1.60 10.00
CA PRO A 13 -14.00 0.23 9.95
C PRO A 13 -15.46 0.17 9.46
N LEU A 14 -16.30 1.10 9.92
CA LEU A 14 -17.69 1.16 9.48
C LEU A 14 -17.82 1.46 7.97
N LYS A 15 -17.08 2.45 7.46
CA LYS A 15 -17.07 2.75 6.02
C LYS A 15 -16.62 1.53 5.21
N TRP A 16 -15.53 0.88 5.64
CA TRP A 16 -15.00 -0.31 4.99
C TRP A 16 -16.07 -1.41 4.88
N PHE A 17 -16.74 -1.70 6.00
CA PHE A 17 -17.79 -2.72 6.06
C PHE A 17 -18.99 -2.39 5.16
N LEU A 18 -19.53 -1.17 5.29
CA LEU A 18 -20.71 -0.75 4.52
C LEU A 18 -20.43 -0.75 3.02
N SER A 19 -19.25 -0.28 2.61
CA SER A 19 -18.85 -0.27 1.19
C SER A 19 -18.75 -1.69 0.59
N ARG A 20 -18.38 -2.69 1.40
CA ARG A 20 -18.31 -4.09 0.96
C ARG A 20 -19.66 -4.82 0.99
N ASN A 21 -20.59 -4.38 1.83
CA ASN A 21 -21.86 -5.04 2.08
C ASN A 21 -23.06 -4.27 1.51
N GLY A 22 -22.93 -3.72 0.32
CA GLY A 22 -24.03 -3.11 -0.43
C GLY A 22 -24.05 -1.58 -0.44
N GLY A 23 -23.13 -0.91 0.25
CA GLY A 23 -22.96 0.54 0.18
C GLY A 23 -22.06 1.02 -0.97
N SER A 24 -21.72 0.13 -1.91
CA SER A 24 -20.91 0.50 -3.06
C SER A 24 -21.78 1.05 -4.20
N VAL A 25 -21.32 2.10 -4.83
CA VAL A 25 -21.84 2.57 -6.13
C VAL A 25 -21.17 1.81 -7.28
N PRO A 26 -21.76 1.80 -8.46
CA PRO A 26 -21.11 1.28 -9.67
C PRO A 26 -19.73 1.87 -9.84
N ALA A 27 -18.82 1.10 -10.45
CA ALA A 27 -17.45 1.53 -10.71
C ALA A 27 -17.47 2.90 -11.42
N SER A 28 -16.75 3.87 -10.88
CA SER A 28 -16.64 5.19 -11.48
C SER A 28 -15.66 5.17 -12.65
N ASP A 29 -15.75 6.15 -13.54
CA ASP A 29 -14.79 6.35 -14.64
C ASP A 29 -13.34 6.37 -14.12
N ALA A 30 -13.13 6.94 -12.92
CA ALA A 30 -11.82 6.94 -12.28
C ALA A 30 -11.32 5.54 -11.89
N GLN A 31 -12.22 4.65 -11.47
CA GLN A 31 -11.86 3.26 -11.17
C GLN A 31 -11.59 2.48 -12.46
N ALA A 32 -12.41 2.67 -13.50
CA ALA A 32 -12.19 2.05 -14.80
C ALA A 32 -10.84 2.48 -15.40
N LEU A 33 -10.52 3.77 -15.35
CA LEU A 33 -9.20 4.28 -15.75
C LEU A 33 -8.08 3.69 -14.90
N GLY A 34 -8.26 3.63 -13.58
CA GLY A 34 -7.28 3.01 -12.69
C GLY A 34 -6.95 1.58 -13.11
N SER A 35 -7.99 0.76 -13.33
CA SER A 35 -7.83 -0.64 -13.77
C SER A 35 -7.12 -0.73 -15.13
N LEU A 36 -7.43 0.15 -16.06
CA LEU A 36 -6.76 0.18 -17.37
C LEU A 36 -5.26 0.53 -17.21
N ILE A 37 -4.92 1.51 -16.37
CA ILE A 37 -3.51 1.89 -16.14
C ILE A 37 -2.72 0.72 -15.54
N HIS A 38 -3.28 -0.02 -14.57
CA HIS A 38 -2.63 -1.22 -14.00
C HIS A 38 -2.48 -2.32 -15.05
N GLU A 39 -3.50 -2.58 -15.88
CA GLU A 39 -3.41 -3.54 -17.00
C GLU A 39 -2.29 -3.16 -17.97
N ILE A 40 -2.19 -1.88 -18.35
CA ILE A 40 -1.14 -1.41 -19.26
C ILE A 40 0.25 -1.47 -18.59
N ALA A 41 0.36 -1.18 -17.31
CA ALA A 41 1.62 -1.31 -16.58
C ALA A 41 2.10 -2.77 -16.50
N GLU A 42 1.20 -3.70 -16.24
CA GLU A 42 1.48 -5.14 -16.28
C GLU A 42 1.96 -5.57 -17.67
N ARG A 43 1.23 -5.16 -18.70
CA ARG A 43 1.57 -5.49 -20.09
C ARG A 43 2.91 -4.87 -20.52
N ALA A 44 3.18 -3.63 -20.06
CA ALA A 44 4.43 -2.93 -20.36
C ALA A 44 5.67 -3.70 -19.87
N GLU A 45 5.57 -4.34 -18.69
CA GLU A 45 6.67 -5.18 -18.18
C GLU A 45 6.75 -6.52 -18.88
N LYS A 46 5.63 -7.22 -19.06
CA LYS A 46 5.60 -8.54 -19.68
C LYS A 46 6.05 -8.54 -21.14
N GLU A 47 5.69 -7.50 -21.89
CA GLU A 47 5.99 -7.35 -23.32
C GLU A 47 7.14 -6.37 -23.59
N HIS A 48 7.78 -5.82 -22.53
CA HIS A 48 8.83 -4.81 -22.63
C HIS A 48 8.44 -3.59 -23.47
N LEU A 49 7.19 -3.10 -23.28
CA LEU A 49 6.69 -1.94 -24.02
C LEU A 49 7.21 -0.64 -23.41
N ARG A 50 7.83 0.21 -24.21
CA ARG A 50 8.33 1.54 -23.83
C ARG A 50 8.05 2.56 -24.95
N GLY A 51 8.03 3.83 -24.59
CA GLY A 51 7.88 4.92 -25.54
C GLY A 51 6.66 4.79 -26.46
N PRO A 52 6.83 4.86 -27.80
CA PRO A 52 5.72 4.80 -28.75
C PRO A 52 4.92 3.49 -28.67
N ALA A 53 5.56 2.35 -28.36
CA ALA A 53 4.88 1.07 -28.27
C ALA A 53 3.93 1.01 -27.05
N LEU A 54 4.37 1.53 -25.91
CA LEU A 54 3.53 1.64 -24.72
C LEU A 54 2.31 2.56 -24.95
N LYS A 55 2.55 3.72 -25.58
CA LYS A 55 1.48 4.67 -25.93
C LYS A 55 0.48 4.05 -26.91
N ALA A 56 0.94 3.31 -27.91
CA ALA A 56 0.06 2.63 -28.87
C ALA A 56 -0.80 1.55 -28.18
N ALA A 57 -0.22 0.74 -27.30
CA ALA A 57 -0.95 -0.26 -26.53
C ALA A 57 -2.03 0.36 -25.63
N PHE A 58 -1.76 1.53 -25.07
CA PHE A 58 -2.75 2.28 -24.30
C PHE A 58 -3.87 2.87 -25.16
N GLU A 59 -3.53 3.51 -26.29
CA GLU A 59 -4.54 4.11 -27.19
C GLU A 59 -5.52 3.05 -27.75
N GLU A 60 -5.04 1.85 -28.03
CA GLU A 60 -5.87 0.71 -28.43
C GLU A 60 -6.98 0.41 -27.40
N ARG A 61 -6.69 0.58 -26.11
CA ARG A 61 -7.60 0.27 -25.01
C ARG A 61 -8.41 1.48 -24.53
N LEU A 62 -7.91 2.69 -24.73
CA LEU A 62 -8.53 3.94 -24.26
C LEU A 62 -9.97 4.10 -24.76
N GLY A 63 -10.24 3.73 -26.02
CA GLY A 63 -11.55 3.76 -26.62
C GLY A 63 -12.61 2.94 -25.86
N GLY A 64 -12.18 1.89 -25.16
CA GLY A 64 -13.04 1.03 -24.34
C GLY A 64 -13.58 1.71 -23.07
N LEU A 65 -12.99 2.84 -22.63
CA LEU A 65 -13.49 3.61 -21.49
C LEU A 65 -14.76 4.41 -21.81
N GLY A 66 -15.11 4.57 -23.10
CA GLY A 66 -16.35 5.20 -23.51
C GLY A 66 -16.45 6.68 -23.13
N TYR A 67 -15.34 7.41 -23.05
CA TYR A 67 -15.36 8.84 -22.80
C TYR A 67 -16.20 9.56 -23.86
N PRO A 68 -17.13 10.45 -23.46
CA PRO A 68 -17.98 11.14 -24.42
C PRO A 68 -17.16 12.06 -25.33
N ASP A 69 -17.63 12.22 -26.57
CA ASP A 69 -17.04 13.19 -27.52
C ASP A 69 -17.43 14.63 -27.15
N THR A 70 -16.89 15.07 -26.02
CA THR A 70 -17.06 16.40 -25.46
C THR A 70 -15.71 16.92 -24.97
N TRP A 71 -15.61 18.21 -24.68
CA TRP A 71 -14.37 18.76 -24.14
C TRP A 71 -13.99 18.13 -22.79
N LEU A 72 -14.96 17.71 -21.97
CA LEU A 72 -14.73 16.99 -20.71
C LEU A 72 -14.15 15.60 -20.96
N GLY A 73 -14.69 14.88 -21.97
CA GLY A 73 -14.14 13.59 -22.38
C GLY A 73 -12.73 13.73 -22.96
N GLY A 74 -12.48 14.80 -23.75
CA GLY A 74 -11.13 15.14 -24.21
C GLY A 74 -10.16 15.37 -23.05
N LEU A 75 -10.54 16.16 -22.04
CA LEU A 75 -9.73 16.40 -20.85
C LEU A 75 -9.47 15.13 -20.04
N ALA A 76 -10.46 14.22 -19.95
CA ALA A 76 -10.26 12.91 -19.29
C ALA A 76 -9.25 12.05 -20.05
N SER A 77 -9.34 12.00 -21.38
CA SER A 77 -8.38 11.30 -22.24
C SER A 77 -6.97 11.87 -22.13
N ASP A 78 -6.82 13.19 -22.10
CA ASP A 78 -5.51 13.84 -21.96
C ASP A 78 -4.88 13.55 -20.60
N ARG A 79 -5.67 13.53 -19.53
CA ARG A 79 -5.19 13.10 -18.20
C ARG A 79 -4.74 11.65 -18.21
N ALA A 80 -5.47 10.78 -18.88
CA ALA A 80 -5.10 9.36 -19.01
C ALA A 80 -3.78 9.20 -19.77
N ARG A 81 -3.59 9.93 -20.89
CA ARG A 81 -2.32 9.97 -21.64
C ARG A 81 -1.15 10.47 -20.80
N ALA A 82 -1.36 11.52 -20.02
CA ALA A 82 -0.35 12.04 -19.11
C ALA A 82 0.05 11.03 -18.02
N MET A 83 -0.85 10.14 -17.58
CA MET A 83 -0.50 9.04 -16.67
C MET A 83 0.43 8.03 -17.36
N ILE A 84 0.17 7.70 -18.62
CA ILE A 84 1.02 6.80 -19.42
C ILE A 84 2.40 7.43 -19.69
N GLU A 85 2.48 8.74 -19.90
CA GLU A 85 3.78 9.40 -20.05
C GLU A 85 4.62 9.32 -18.76
N ARG A 86 3.98 9.46 -17.61
CA ARG A 86 4.65 9.28 -16.31
C ARG A 86 5.05 7.84 -16.05
N LEU A 87 4.20 6.88 -16.43
CA LEU A 87 4.53 5.46 -16.34
C LEU A 87 5.73 5.13 -17.24
N ASP A 88 5.75 5.60 -18.49
CA ASP A 88 6.84 5.39 -19.42
C ASP A 88 8.17 5.95 -18.90
N ALA A 89 8.14 7.17 -18.37
CA ALA A 89 9.30 7.79 -17.74
C ALA A 89 9.83 6.95 -16.57
N TYR A 90 8.94 6.52 -15.66
CA TYR A 90 9.30 5.67 -14.54
C TYR A 90 9.92 4.34 -14.97
N LEU A 91 9.31 3.65 -15.93
CA LEU A 91 9.81 2.38 -16.43
C LEU A 91 11.16 2.54 -17.15
N SER A 92 11.33 3.64 -17.89
CA SER A 92 12.61 3.96 -18.57
C SER A 92 13.73 4.24 -17.55
N ASP A 93 13.43 4.92 -16.46
CA ASP A 93 14.39 5.13 -15.37
C ASP A 93 14.78 3.80 -14.69
N CYS A 94 13.82 2.90 -14.47
CA CYS A 94 14.08 1.55 -13.97
C CYS A 94 15.00 0.76 -14.92
N ASP A 95 14.75 0.81 -16.22
CA ASP A 95 15.57 0.15 -17.22
C ASP A 95 17.01 0.72 -17.23
N ALA A 96 17.15 2.04 -17.13
CA ALA A 96 18.47 2.70 -17.09
C ALA A 96 19.27 2.31 -15.84
N LEU A 97 18.59 1.99 -14.73
CA LEU A 97 19.18 1.53 -13.47
C LEU A 97 19.35 0.00 -13.42
N GLY A 98 18.92 -0.73 -14.44
CA GLY A 98 18.98 -2.19 -14.48
C GLY A 98 18.04 -2.88 -13.47
N ILE A 99 16.99 -2.17 -13.01
CA ILE A 99 16.01 -2.71 -12.06
C ILE A 99 15.07 -3.67 -12.79
N ARG A 100 15.04 -4.92 -12.34
CA ARG A 100 14.06 -5.92 -12.79
C ARG A 100 12.89 -5.94 -11.84
N ALA A 101 11.70 -6.26 -12.34
CA ALA A 101 10.52 -6.36 -11.51
C ALA A 101 9.60 -7.50 -11.92
N ASP A 102 8.94 -8.08 -10.92
CA ASP A 102 7.76 -8.90 -11.10
C ASP A 102 6.53 -8.01 -10.94
N VAL A 103 5.53 -8.21 -11.81
CA VAL A 103 4.29 -7.44 -11.78
C VAL A 103 3.09 -8.31 -11.42
N GLU A 104 2.09 -7.69 -10.81
CA GLU A 104 0.84 -8.35 -10.42
C GLU A 104 1.09 -9.65 -9.61
N GLN A 105 2.09 -9.61 -8.70
CA GLN A 105 2.50 -10.77 -7.92
C GLN A 105 1.48 -11.10 -6.83
N PRO A 106 0.85 -12.30 -6.85
CA PRO A 106 0.00 -12.72 -5.76
C PRO A 106 0.84 -12.95 -4.51
N VAL A 107 0.36 -12.44 -3.39
CA VAL A 107 0.96 -12.68 -2.08
C VAL A 107 -0.10 -13.18 -1.11
N ARG A 108 0.22 -14.22 -0.36
CA ARG A 108 -0.59 -14.72 0.75
C ARG A 108 0.36 -15.17 1.86
N ALA A 109 0.16 -14.61 3.04
CA ALA A 109 0.98 -14.92 4.21
C ALA A 109 0.11 -15.02 5.45
N ASP A 110 0.40 -15.99 6.30
CA ASP A 110 -0.15 -16.07 7.65
C ASP A 110 0.92 -15.55 8.60
N VAL A 111 0.61 -14.46 9.31
CA VAL A 111 1.55 -13.75 10.18
C VAL A 111 0.97 -13.68 11.57
N ASP A 112 1.73 -14.17 12.56
CA ASP A 112 1.40 -14.02 13.97
C ASP A 112 2.11 -12.77 14.53
N ILE A 113 1.33 -11.72 14.81
CA ILE A 113 1.88 -10.45 15.30
C ILE A 113 1.87 -10.48 16.85
N PRO A 114 3.03 -10.54 17.52
CA PRO A 114 3.12 -10.63 18.97
C PRO A 114 2.45 -9.45 19.67
N VAL A 115 1.65 -9.73 20.70
CA VAL A 115 0.95 -8.69 21.48
C VAL A 115 1.90 -7.66 22.09
N ARG A 116 3.12 -8.06 22.42
CA ARG A 116 4.16 -7.17 22.99
C ARG A 116 4.57 -6.04 22.03
N LEU A 117 4.41 -6.25 20.69
CA LEU A 117 4.76 -5.27 19.65
C LEU A 117 3.64 -4.25 19.39
N LEU A 118 2.46 -4.45 19.97
CA LEU A 118 1.31 -3.59 19.76
C LEU A 118 1.36 -2.34 20.63
N SER A 119 0.77 -1.25 20.14
CA SER A 119 0.56 -0.03 20.93
C SER A 119 -0.24 -0.30 22.19
N PRO A 120 -0.05 0.49 23.26
CA PRO A 120 -0.84 0.35 24.49
C PRO A 120 -2.35 0.33 24.23
N GLU A 121 -2.85 1.23 23.38
CA GLU A 121 -4.26 1.34 23.02
C GLU A 121 -4.77 0.07 22.32
N LEU A 122 -3.97 -0.53 21.46
CA LEU A 122 -4.35 -1.75 20.77
C LEU A 122 -4.28 -2.97 21.70
N ARG A 123 -3.27 -3.02 22.57
CA ARG A 123 -3.17 -4.04 23.62
C ARG A 123 -4.36 -4.03 24.56
N ASP A 124 -4.82 -2.85 24.97
CA ASP A 124 -5.99 -2.71 25.87
C ASP A 124 -7.27 -3.17 25.16
N ARG A 125 -7.43 -2.81 23.89
CA ARG A 125 -8.62 -3.16 23.09
C ARG A 125 -8.69 -4.65 22.69
N ALA A 126 -7.57 -5.22 22.34
CA ALA A 126 -7.48 -6.58 21.80
C ALA A 126 -6.99 -7.61 22.83
N GLY A 127 -6.16 -7.20 23.76
CA GLY A 127 -5.42 -8.09 24.66
C GLY A 127 -6.31 -9.00 25.49
N ALA A 128 -7.46 -8.52 25.97
CA ALA A 128 -8.39 -9.37 26.72
C ALA A 128 -8.95 -10.50 25.86
N ARG A 129 -9.31 -10.22 24.61
CA ARG A 129 -9.84 -11.22 23.67
C ARG A 129 -8.77 -12.23 23.25
N ILE A 130 -7.57 -11.74 22.98
CA ILE A 130 -6.43 -12.56 22.57
C ILE A 130 -6.07 -13.51 23.71
N ARG A 131 -5.93 -13.01 24.93
CA ARG A 131 -5.64 -13.85 26.12
C ARG A 131 -6.77 -14.82 26.44
N ALA A 132 -8.05 -14.40 26.29
CA ALA A 132 -9.18 -15.30 26.47
C ALA A 132 -9.21 -16.44 25.46
N ALA A 133 -8.63 -16.23 24.28
CA ALA A 133 -8.41 -17.27 23.25
C ALA A 133 -7.15 -18.12 23.52
N GLY A 134 -6.38 -17.85 24.56
CA GLY A 134 -5.13 -18.56 24.85
C GLY A 134 -3.99 -18.20 23.90
N LEU A 135 -4.06 -17.02 23.28
CA LEU A 135 -3.07 -16.55 22.30
C LEU A 135 -2.20 -15.45 22.92
N ASP A 136 -0.97 -15.34 22.45
CA ASP A 136 -0.01 -14.29 22.74
C ASP A 136 0.30 -13.39 21.53
N ALA A 137 -0.32 -13.70 20.40
CA ALA A 137 -0.19 -12.98 19.15
C ALA A 137 -1.57 -12.74 18.48
N VAL A 138 -1.63 -11.77 17.58
CA VAL A 138 -2.76 -11.55 16.66
C VAL A 138 -2.49 -12.33 15.39
N PRO A 139 -3.24 -13.41 15.09
CA PRO A 139 -3.09 -14.12 13.83
C PRO A 139 -3.73 -13.29 12.70
N VAL A 140 -2.97 -13.04 11.65
CA VAL A 140 -3.44 -12.27 10.49
C VAL A 140 -3.07 -12.98 9.20
N THR A 141 -4.08 -13.36 8.41
CA THR A 141 -3.86 -13.77 7.03
C THR A 141 -3.86 -12.51 6.15
N ILE A 142 -2.73 -12.21 5.53
CA ILE A 142 -2.59 -11.16 4.53
C ILE A 142 -2.69 -11.81 3.16
N SER A 143 -3.58 -11.32 2.30
CA SER A 143 -3.65 -11.79 0.91
C SER A 143 -3.94 -10.62 -0.02
N GLY A 144 -3.24 -10.57 -1.13
CA GLY A 144 -3.35 -9.49 -2.09
C GLY A 144 -2.53 -9.74 -3.34
N ARG A 145 -2.34 -8.67 -4.08
CA ARG A 145 -1.52 -8.67 -5.29
C ARG A 145 -0.68 -7.41 -5.28
N ILE A 146 0.62 -7.57 -5.46
CA ILE A 146 1.60 -6.49 -5.50
C ILE A 146 1.65 -5.99 -6.95
N ASP A 147 1.40 -4.70 -7.17
CA ASP A 147 1.42 -4.12 -8.51
C ASP A 147 2.78 -4.31 -9.18
N ARG A 148 3.86 -4.03 -8.43
CA ARG A 148 5.23 -4.16 -8.90
C ARG A 148 6.16 -4.48 -7.75
N LEU A 149 6.91 -5.58 -7.85
CA LEU A 149 7.96 -6.00 -6.93
C LEU A 149 9.30 -5.86 -7.62
N GLU A 150 10.08 -4.86 -7.23
CA GLU A 150 11.39 -4.59 -7.80
C GLU A 150 12.48 -5.39 -7.10
N HIS A 151 13.39 -5.96 -7.90
CA HIS A 151 14.56 -6.66 -7.45
C HIS A 151 15.80 -5.76 -7.61
N LEU A 152 16.37 -5.36 -6.49
CA LEU A 152 17.52 -4.47 -6.45
C LEU A 152 18.79 -5.32 -6.43
N GLY A 153 19.42 -5.47 -7.60
CA GLY A 153 20.68 -6.20 -7.74
C GLY A 153 21.84 -5.39 -7.20
N GLY A 154 22.80 -6.07 -6.57
CA GLY A 154 24.00 -5.47 -5.98
C GLY A 154 24.31 -5.94 -4.57
N TYR A 155 23.39 -6.57 -3.90
CA TYR A 155 23.62 -7.27 -2.63
C TYR A 155 24.05 -8.72 -2.89
N GLU A 156 25.07 -8.91 -3.71
CA GLU A 156 25.86 -10.14 -3.73
C GLU A 156 26.85 -10.15 -2.56
N GLN A 157 26.39 -10.02 -1.34
CA GLN A 157 27.09 -10.61 -0.22
C GLN A 157 26.65 -12.06 -0.18
N GLN A 158 27.51 -12.91 -0.74
CA GLN A 158 27.46 -14.35 -0.53
C GLN A 158 27.74 -14.60 0.95
N ASP A 159 26.71 -14.56 1.76
CA ASP A 159 26.76 -15.14 3.09
C ASP A 159 26.55 -16.64 2.90
N GLU A 160 27.58 -17.46 3.20
CA GLU A 160 27.55 -18.91 3.03
C GLU A 160 26.43 -19.57 3.88
N ASP A 161 25.85 -18.84 4.82
CA ASP A 161 24.77 -19.31 5.70
C ASP A 161 23.34 -19.05 5.15
N HIS A 162 23.18 -18.31 4.03
CA HIS A 162 21.88 -18.05 3.41
C HIS A 162 21.91 -18.38 1.91
N PRO A 163 21.52 -19.61 1.51
CA PRO A 163 21.60 -20.08 0.11
C PRO A 163 20.59 -19.42 -0.85
N GLY A 164 19.80 -18.45 -0.39
CA GLY A 164 18.94 -17.59 -1.21
C GLY A 164 19.57 -16.22 -1.31
N GLY A 165 20.45 -15.98 -2.30
CA GLY A 165 21.20 -14.75 -2.47
C GLY A 165 20.43 -13.50 -2.03
N ASN A 166 21.11 -12.61 -1.30
CA ASN A 166 20.59 -11.43 -0.59
C ASN A 166 20.05 -10.34 -1.55
N ASN A 167 19.12 -10.73 -2.43
CA ASN A 167 18.44 -9.83 -3.36
C ASN A 167 17.37 -9.09 -2.58
N GLY A 168 17.66 -7.84 -2.22
CA GLY A 168 16.68 -6.96 -1.63
C GLY A 168 15.51 -6.72 -2.58
N VAL A 169 14.31 -6.68 -2.04
CA VAL A 169 13.11 -6.36 -2.81
C VAL A 169 12.49 -5.06 -2.35
N ARG A 170 11.86 -4.35 -3.27
CA ARG A 170 11.10 -3.13 -2.99
C ARG A 170 9.70 -3.22 -3.56
N VAL A 171 8.70 -2.85 -2.76
CA VAL A 171 7.29 -2.82 -3.19
C VAL A 171 6.98 -1.47 -3.81
N MET A 172 6.50 -1.47 -5.04
CA MET A 172 6.01 -0.27 -5.71
C MET A 172 4.51 -0.41 -5.96
N ASP A 173 3.74 0.56 -5.49
CA ASP A 173 2.29 0.58 -5.62
C ASP A 173 1.88 1.77 -6.51
N LEU A 174 1.17 1.48 -7.60
CA LEU A 174 0.81 2.46 -8.61
C LEU A 174 -0.46 3.24 -8.20
N LYS A 175 -0.38 4.55 -8.15
CA LYS A 175 -1.50 5.41 -7.75
C LYS A 175 -1.97 6.29 -8.90
N THR A 176 -3.18 6.03 -9.38
CA THR A 176 -3.85 6.82 -10.43
C THR A 176 -4.67 7.98 -9.89
N GLY A 177 -4.88 8.03 -8.56
CA GLY A 177 -5.57 9.12 -7.88
C GLY A 177 -4.74 10.40 -7.83
N GLN A 178 -5.41 11.55 -7.73
CA GLN A 178 -4.75 12.86 -7.58
C GLN A 178 -4.34 13.18 -6.13
N ARG A 179 -4.86 12.42 -5.17
CA ARG A 179 -4.58 12.65 -3.75
C ARG A 179 -3.28 11.98 -3.36
N VAL A 180 -2.38 12.78 -2.81
CA VAL A 180 -1.12 12.30 -2.21
C VAL A 180 -1.39 11.94 -0.76
N PRO A 181 -1.03 10.75 -0.30
CA PRO A 181 -1.05 10.42 1.12
C PRO A 181 -0.17 11.37 1.93
N LYS A 182 -0.60 11.77 3.12
CA LYS A 182 0.17 12.68 3.97
C LYS A 182 1.42 12.01 4.55
N ASP A 183 1.31 10.73 4.83
CA ASP A 183 2.38 9.92 5.38
C ASP A 183 2.58 8.69 4.49
N VAL A 184 3.60 8.75 3.65
CA VAL A 184 3.99 7.64 2.79
C VAL A 184 4.80 6.61 3.58
N GLN A 185 5.53 7.05 4.60
CA GLN A 185 6.36 6.17 5.43
C GLN A 185 5.51 5.13 6.16
N ARG A 186 4.30 5.53 6.61
CA ARG A 186 3.35 4.67 7.32
C ARG A 186 2.14 4.31 6.44
N HIS A 187 2.37 4.10 5.14
CA HIS A 187 1.27 3.76 4.23
C HIS A 187 0.75 2.35 4.52
N PRO A 188 -0.57 2.18 4.80
CA PRO A 188 -1.14 0.91 5.26
C PRO A 188 -0.96 -0.26 4.29
N GLN A 189 -1.07 -0.03 2.99
CA GLN A 189 -0.88 -1.07 1.98
C GLN A 189 0.57 -1.55 1.95
N LEU A 190 1.54 -0.61 2.01
CA LEU A 190 2.97 -0.94 2.03
C LEU A 190 3.34 -1.71 3.30
N ALA A 191 2.73 -1.37 4.45
CA ALA A 191 2.88 -2.13 5.70
C ALA A 191 2.49 -3.59 5.53
N ALA A 192 1.30 -3.85 4.97
CA ALA A 192 0.80 -5.21 4.76
C ALA A 192 1.70 -6.02 3.81
N TYR A 193 2.11 -5.42 2.69
CA TYR A 193 3.03 -6.09 1.76
C TYR A 193 4.38 -6.38 2.39
N ARG A 194 4.95 -5.42 3.16
CA ARG A 194 6.21 -5.60 3.87
C ARG A 194 6.16 -6.83 4.79
N LEU A 195 5.12 -6.94 5.63
CA LEU A 195 4.97 -8.06 6.54
C LEU A 195 4.80 -9.39 5.81
N ALA A 196 3.98 -9.41 4.75
CA ALA A 196 3.77 -10.61 3.96
C ALA A 196 5.06 -11.10 3.27
N LEU A 197 5.83 -10.20 2.68
CA LEU A 197 7.09 -10.54 2.02
C LEU A 197 8.15 -10.98 3.04
N ALA A 198 8.26 -10.28 4.17
CA ALA A 198 9.20 -10.63 5.23
C ALA A 198 8.92 -12.02 5.81
N SER A 199 7.64 -12.41 5.96
CA SER A 199 7.28 -13.76 6.43
C SER A 199 7.65 -14.86 5.43
N HIS A 200 7.84 -14.53 4.15
CA HIS A 200 8.34 -15.43 3.11
C HIS A 200 9.87 -15.41 2.99
N GLY A 201 10.57 -14.73 3.88
CA GLY A 201 12.03 -14.65 3.89
C GLY A 201 12.64 -13.64 2.91
N HIS A 202 11.81 -12.76 2.31
CA HIS A 202 12.36 -11.70 1.47
C HIS A 202 13.01 -10.61 2.33
N HIS A 203 14.16 -10.12 1.90
CA HIS A 203 14.78 -8.93 2.45
C HIS A 203 14.10 -7.68 1.86
N VAL A 204 13.13 -7.13 2.58
CA VAL A 204 12.34 -5.98 2.11
C VAL A 204 13.05 -4.68 2.43
N LEU A 205 13.63 -4.04 1.42
CA LEU A 205 14.38 -2.78 1.53
C LEU A 205 13.47 -1.57 1.67
N GLY A 206 12.18 -1.70 1.37
CA GLY A 206 11.22 -0.61 1.50
C GLY A 206 10.05 -0.73 0.56
N GLY A 207 9.30 0.36 0.47
CA GLY A 207 8.18 0.50 -0.46
C GLY A 207 7.97 1.94 -0.85
N ALA A 208 7.38 2.17 -2.01
CA ALA A 208 7.06 3.50 -2.49
C ALA A 208 5.75 3.54 -3.27
N LEU A 209 5.21 4.73 -3.44
CA LEU A 209 4.04 5.00 -4.26
C LEU A 209 4.48 5.67 -5.57
N VAL A 210 4.07 5.13 -6.70
CA VAL A 210 4.28 5.75 -8.01
C VAL A 210 3.04 6.56 -8.35
N LEU A 211 3.14 7.90 -8.28
CA LEU A 211 2.01 8.80 -8.44
C LEU A 211 1.76 9.12 -9.92
N LEU A 212 1.05 8.26 -10.62
CA LEU A 212 0.70 8.46 -12.03
C LEU A 212 -0.38 9.52 -12.21
N GLY A 213 -1.33 9.63 -11.27
CA GLY A 213 -2.47 10.56 -11.35
C GLY A 213 -2.14 12.02 -11.08
N LYS A 214 -0.94 12.33 -10.59
CA LYS A 214 -0.54 13.68 -10.20
C LYS A 214 0.68 14.15 -10.97
N GLU A 215 0.65 15.41 -11.43
CA GLU A 215 1.83 16.03 -12.01
C GLU A 215 2.91 16.24 -10.95
N PRO A 216 4.20 15.97 -11.27
CA PRO A 216 5.32 16.28 -10.39
C PRO A 216 5.33 17.76 -10.02
N SER A 217 5.55 18.07 -8.76
CA SER A 217 5.67 19.44 -8.32
C SER A 217 7.05 19.99 -8.69
N LYS A 218 7.10 21.07 -9.46
CA LYS A 218 8.37 21.78 -9.78
C LYS A 218 9.11 22.28 -8.54
N ARG A 219 8.45 22.31 -7.37
CA ARG A 219 9.02 22.85 -6.12
C ARG A 219 9.77 21.82 -5.29
N SER A 220 9.43 20.54 -5.39
CA SER A 220 10.00 19.50 -4.53
C SER A 220 11.18 18.77 -5.17
N GLY A 221 11.40 18.91 -6.48
CA GLY A 221 12.35 18.06 -7.20
C GLY A 221 11.94 16.58 -7.19
N ASP A 222 10.85 16.28 -6.50
CA ASP A 222 10.33 14.93 -6.38
C ASP A 222 9.63 14.58 -7.68
N GLY A 223 10.13 13.57 -8.33
CA GLY A 223 9.51 13.00 -9.51
C GLY A 223 8.12 12.41 -9.19
N TYR A 224 7.71 11.51 -10.02
CA TYR A 224 6.45 10.74 -9.89
C TYR A 224 6.49 9.66 -8.80
N VAL A 225 7.64 9.46 -8.13
CA VAL A 225 7.82 8.46 -7.06
C VAL A 225 7.89 9.15 -5.71
N LEU A 226 6.99 8.75 -4.80
CA LEU A 226 7.07 9.09 -3.39
C LEU A 226 7.59 7.89 -2.61
N ALA A 227 8.80 8.02 -2.12
CA ALA A 227 9.42 7.09 -1.23
C ALA A 227 9.59 7.70 0.17
N PRO A 228 9.71 6.89 1.23
CA PRO A 228 10.17 7.37 2.52
C PRO A 228 11.54 8.08 2.37
N PRO A 229 11.87 9.08 3.21
CA PRO A 229 13.18 9.69 3.23
C PRO A 229 14.29 8.62 3.32
N GLY A 230 15.26 8.69 2.44
CA GLY A 230 16.34 7.71 2.33
C GLY A 230 16.06 6.51 1.39
N ALA A 231 14.83 6.31 0.94
CA ALA A 231 14.52 5.32 -0.09
C ALA A 231 14.54 5.98 -1.47
N ALA A 232 15.69 6.50 -1.87
CA ALA A 232 15.88 7.01 -3.24
C ALA A 232 15.75 5.87 -4.26
N LEU A 233 15.42 6.20 -5.51
CA LEU A 233 15.51 5.26 -6.64
C LEU A 233 16.97 4.80 -6.91
N ASP A 234 17.94 5.38 -6.17
CA ASP A 234 19.34 4.99 -6.24
C ASP A 234 19.52 3.56 -5.72
N PRO A 235 19.90 2.60 -6.56
CA PRO A 235 20.15 1.22 -6.16
C PRO A 235 21.46 1.06 -5.37
N SER A 236 22.14 2.15 -5.01
CA SER A 236 23.38 2.04 -4.25
C SER A 236 23.10 1.46 -2.86
N PRO A 237 23.96 0.54 -2.38
CA PRO A 237 23.82 -0.07 -1.06
C PRO A 237 23.70 0.92 0.09
N ALA A 238 24.36 2.08 -0.03
CA ALA A 238 24.37 3.14 0.98
C ALA A 238 23.02 3.87 1.13
N ALA A 239 22.17 3.88 0.08
CA ALA A 239 20.85 4.52 0.12
C ALA A 239 19.76 3.60 0.66
N LEU A 240 20.06 2.32 0.85
CA LEU A 240 19.13 1.25 1.12
C LEU A 240 19.42 0.52 2.45
N GLU A 241 20.27 1.09 3.30
CA GLU A 241 20.52 0.51 4.61
C GLU A 241 19.17 0.33 5.33
N PRO A 242 18.78 -0.92 5.68
CA PRO A 242 17.68 -1.12 6.60
C PRO A 242 18.04 -0.38 7.88
N ALA A 243 17.08 0.30 8.48
CA ALA A 243 17.24 0.73 9.87
C ALA A 243 17.78 -0.49 10.63
N ASP A 244 19.00 -0.37 11.10
CA ASP A 244 19.80 -1.45 11.63
C ASP A 244 18.99 -2.26 12.66
N ARG A 245 18.57 -3.44 12.27
CA ARG A 245 18.10 -4.46 13.21
C ARG A 245 19.32 -5.17 13.79
N SER A 246 20.34 -4.40 14.21
CA SER A 246 21.43 -4.94 14.97
C SER A 246 20.85 -5.45 16.28
N GLY A 247 20.56 -6.70 16.26
CA GLY A 247 20.37 -7.66 17.29
C GLY A 247 20.52 -7.19 18.74
N ASP A 248 19.43 -6.73 19.30
CA ASP A 248 19.13 -7.01 20.68
C ASP A 248 17.67 -7.49 20.71
N GLU A 249 17.50 -8.82 20.68
CA GLU A 249 16.28 -9.35 21.27
C GLU A 249 16.21 -8.78 22.69
N PRO A 250 15.13 -8.04 23.04
CA PRO A 250 15.01 -7.53 24.38
C PRO A 250 15.01 -8.74 25.33
N SER A 251 16.05 -8.86 26.14
CA SER A 251 16.10 -9.84 27.19
C SER A 251 14.87 -9.68 28.09
N ASP A 252 14.28 -10.79 28.54
CA ASP A 252 13.06 -10.90 29.35
C ASP A 252 13.06 -10.09 30.68
N GLY A 253 13.96 -9.14 30.84
CA GLY A 253 14.21 -8.40 32.08
C GLY A 253 13.90 -6.91 32.08
N ASP A 254 13.65 -6.27 30.93
CA ASP A 254 13.48 -4.81 30.90
C ASP A 254 12.03 -4.42 30.57
N VAL A 255 11.16 -4.48 31.61
CA VAL A 255 9.84 -3.84 31.61
C VAL A 255 10.08 -2.35 31.84
N SER A 256 10.68 -1.67 30.88
CA SER A 256 10.76 -0.23 30.83
C SER A 256 9.44 0.34 30.33
N THR A 257 8.72 0.95 31.24
CA THR A 257 7.70 1.99 31.10
C THR A 257 7.06 2.21 29.71
N ALA A 258 5.75 2.01 29.68
CA ALA A 258 4.73 2.17 28.66
C ALA A 258 4.74 3.49 27.86
N ALA A 259 5.80 3.84 27.16
CA ALA A 259 5.86 5.11 26.44
C ALA A 259 6.32 5.07 24.99
N GLU A 260 6.84 4.00 24.46
CA GLU A 260 7.24 4.00 23.04
C GLU A 260 6.98 2.62 22.44
N VAL A 261 5.90 2.49 21.68
CA VAL A 261 5.93 1.52 20.57
C VAL A 261 7.08 2.01 19.70
N SER A 262 8.16 1.27 19.69
CA SER A 262 9.33 1.58 18.87
C SER A 262 8.84 1.94 17.47
N GLU A 263 9.35 3.00 16.88
CA GLU A 263 9.05 3.39 15.49
C GLU A 263 9.24 2.22 14.53
N ASP A 264 9.96 1.20 14.95
CA ASP A 264 10.31 -0.02 14.22
C ASP A 264 9.11 -0.96 13.99
N TYR A 265 8.07 -0.96 14.84
CA TYR A 265 6.94 -1.91 14.77
C TYR A 265 5.61 -1.29 14.32
N TRP A 266 5.67 -0.14 13.68
CA TRP A 266 4.46 0.56 13.21
C TRP A 266 3.62 -0.26 12.22
N ALA A 267 4.26 -1.08 11.40
CA ALA A 267 3.58 -1.90 10.39
C ALA A 267 2.79 -3.03 11.05
N GLU A 268 3.38 -3.67 12.04
CA GLU A 268 2.77 -4.72 12.86
C GLU A 268 1.54 -4.16 13.61
N ASP A 269 1.70 -3.02 14.28
CA ASP A 269 0.61 -2.37 15.02
C ASP A 269 -0.55 -1.99 14.09
N LEU A 270 -0.24 -1.44 12.92
CA LEU A 270 -1.24 -1.02 11.95
C LEU A 270 -2.02 -2.20 11.37
N VAL A 271 -1.33 -3.28 10.97
CA VAL A 271 -1.94 -4.47 10.38
C VAL A 271 -2.74 -5.25 11.43
N ALA A 272 -2.19 -5.42 12.63
CA ALA A 272 -2.93 -6.02 13.75
C ALA A 272 -4.16 -5.19 14.13
N GLY A 273 -4.03 -3.86 14.17
CA GLY A 273 -5.12 -2.94 14.43
C GLY A 273 -6.26 -3.05 13.41
N ALA A 274 -5.93 -3.22 12.13
CA ALA A 274 -6.89 -3.46 11.07
C ALA A 274 -7.59 -4.82 11.24
N ALA A 275 -6.82 -5.89 11.50
CA ALA A 275 -7.37 -7.22 11.72
C ALA A 275 -8.34 -7.27 12.92
N VAL A 276 -7.95 -6.67 14.05
CA VAL A 276 -8.79 -6.55 15.25
C VAL A 276 -10.05 -5.72 14.97
N ALA A 277 -9.93 -4.62 14.24
CA ALA A 277 -11.07 -3.78 13.88
C ALA A 277 -12.05 -4.49 12.94
N GLY A 278 -11.54 -5.26 11.97
CA GLY A 278 -12.37 -6.01 11.01
C GLY A 278 -13.01 -7.27 11.59
N SER A 279 -12.44 -7.87 12.63
CA SER A 279 -12.95 -9.08 13.29
C SER A 279 -13.78 -8.80 14.54
N GLY A 280 -13.88 -7.53 14.96
CA GLY A 280 -14.62 -7.12 16.16
C GLY A 280 -16.14 -7.21 15.97
N PRO A 281 -16.89 -7.37 17.09
CA PRO A 281 -18.36 -7.39 17.03
C PRO A 281 -18.94 -5.99 16.73
N LEU A 282 -18.16 -4.94 16.87
CA LEU A 282 -18.56 -3.55 16.66
C LEU A 282 -17.62 -2.88 15.67
N LEU A 283 -18.17 -2.45 14.56
CA LEU A 283 -17.47 -1.68 13.54
C LEU A 283 -17.61 -0.19 13.85
N GLN A 284 -16.53 0.41 14.37
CA GLN A 284 -16.53 1.80 14.79
C GLN A 284 -16.47 2.76 13.60
N ALA A 285 -17.31 3.80 13.64
CA ALA A 285 -17.16 4.95 12.77
C ALA A 285 -16.00 5.81 13.27
N ARG A 286 -15.09 6.20 12.37
CA ARG A 286 -14.01 7.15 12.66
C ARG A 286 -14.21 8.40 11.80
N THR A 287 -14.08 9.58 12.43
CA THR A 287 -14.11 10.86 11.72
C THR A 287 -12.74 11.21 11.15
N GLY A 288 -12.72 11.81 9.97
CA GLY A 288 -11.48 12.23 9.31
C GLY A 288 -11.73 12.86 7.94
N GLU A 289 -10.67 13.14 7.21
CA GLU A 289 -10.77 13.74 5.86
C GLU A 289 -11.57 12.89 4.87
N HIS A 290 -11.54 11.56 5.03
CA HIS A 290 -12.31 10.61 4.25
C HIS A 290 -13.83 10.81 4.37
N CYS A 291 -14.32 11.50 5.41
CA CYS A 291 -15.74 11.78 5.59
C CYS A 291 -16.29 12.74 4.54
N ARG A 292 -15.46 13.64 3.99
CA ARG A 292 -15.89 14.62 2.98
C ARG A 292 -16.39 13.96 1.68
N THR A 293 -15.85 12.81 1.33
CA THR A 293 -16.18 12.04 0.13
C THR A 293 -16.73 10.66 0.46
N CYS A 294 -17.27 10.49 1.66
CA CYS A 294 -17.78 9.19 2.11
C CYS A 294 -19.10 8.86 1.41
N MET A 295 -19.11 7.78 0.65
CA MET A 295 -20.29 7.32 -0.09
C MET A 295 -21.40 6.74 0.80
N VAL A 296 -21.04 6.37 2.04
CA VAL A 296 -21.96 5.75 3.01
C VAL A 296 -22.29 6.69 4.16
N LYS A 297 -22.12 7.99 3.98
CA LYS A 297 -22.35 9.00 5.03
C LYS A 297 -23.81 9.00 5.54
N ASP A 298 -24.77 8.70 4.66
CA ASP A 298 -26.19 8.67 5.00
C ASP A 298 -26.57 7.50 5.94
N SER A 299 -25.68 6.51 6.08
CA SER A 299 -25.84 5.40 7.04
C SER A 299 -24.88 5.51 8.22
N CYS A 300 -24.13 6.63 8.35
CA CYS A 300 -23.10 6.77 9.36
C CYS A 300 -23.65 7.48 10.62
N PRO A 301 -23.62 6.84 11.82
CA PRO A 301 -24.22 7.41 13.02
C PRO A 301 -23.49 8.65 13.56
N VAL A 302 -22.26 8.91 13.12
CA VAL A 302 -21.49 10.10 13.52
C VAL A 302 -21.64 11.28 12.55
N GLN A 303 -22.30 11.07 11.40
CA GLN A 303 -22.60 12.11 10.43
C GLN A 303 -24.05 12.64 10.64
N VAL A 304 -24.28 13.92 10.33
CA VAL A 304 -25.59 14.55 10.50
C VAL A 304 -26.64 13.84 9.63
N GLU A 305 -26.27 13.46 8.43
CA GLU A 305 -27.12 12.75 7.48
C GLU A 305 -27.60 11.40 8.02
N GLY A 306 -26.68 10.61 8.58
CA GLY A 306 -26.98 9.26 9.05
C GLY A 306 -27.74 9.25 10.41
N ARG A 307 -27.62 10.28 11.22
CA ARG A 307 -28.38 10.38 12.50
C ARG A 307 -29.89 10.43 12.30
N ARG A 308 -30.35 10.82 11.11
CA ARG A 308 -31.80 10.90 10.81
C ARG A 308 -32.41 9.52 10.52
N VAL A 309 -31.59 8.51 10.27
CA VAL A 309 -32.05 7.16 9.91
C VAL A 309 -32.16 6.24 11.13
N VAL A 310 -31.54 6.63 12.24
CA VAL A 310 -31.39 5.80 13.46
C VAL A 310 -32.22 6.36 14.66
N SER A 311 -33.10 7.34 14.41
CA SER A 311 -33.99 7.94 15.41
C SER A 311 -35.32 7.22 15.51
#